data_db44d873dab50607543c8064598b3c22
#
_entry.id   db44d873dab50607543c8064598b3c22
#
_cell.length_a   1.000
_cell.length_b   1.000
_cell.length_c   1.000
_cell.angle_alpha   90.00
_cell.angle_beta   90.00
_cell.angle_gamma   90.00
#
_symmetry.space_group_name_H-M   'P 1'
#
loop_
_entity.id
_entity.type
_entity.pdbx_description
1 polymer ?
#
loop_
_entity_poly.entity_id
_entity_poly.type
_entity_poly.pdbx_seq_one_letter_code
_entity_poly.pdbx_strand_id
1 'polypeptide(L)'
;PKILADIVLNQYSNDFLGSLLDLGCGTGLMGLEICKFCNKLEGIDLSASMLEQARLKNIYDNLIQSDIVEYLSNAELDYDCFISTDVFIYVGELSDIFQLIKSRNKRSGKLFFSTEHTEKDGFHLQKTGRYSHSKSYIANLCKEFKFTISHFSIINLRKDKGKFITGGLYALNF
;
A
#
# COMPACT_ATOMS: atom_id res chain seq x y z
N PRO A 1 10.20 -3.49 -0.12
CA PRO A 1 9.19 -4.57 0.11
C PRO A 1 9.44 -5.31 1.42
N LYS A 2 10.63 -5.88 1.63
CA LYS A 2 10.94 -6.80 2.73
C LYS A 2 10.56 -6.28 4.13
N ILE A 3 10.96 -5.04 4.49
CA ILE A 3 10.64 -4.47 5.82
C ILE A 3 9.11 -4.34 6.01
N LEU A 4 8.38 -3.93 4.96
CA LEU A 4 6.91 -3.86 5.04
C LEU A 4 6.30 -5.27 5.12
N ALA A 5 6.84 -6.25 4.41
CA ALA A 5 6.42 -7.65 4.51
C ALA A 5 6.61 -8.19 5.94
N ASP A 6 7.74 -7.92 6.58
CA ASP A 6 7.98 -8.32 7.98
C ASP A 6 6.94 -7.68 8.93
N ILE A 7 6.57 -6.40 8.71
CA ILE A 7 5.50 -5.73 9.47
C ILE A 7 4.15 -6.43 9.23
N VAL A 8 3.82 -6.74 7.97
CA VAL A 8 2.58 -7.45 7.61
C VAL A 8 2.50 -8.78 8.36
N LEU A 9 3.52 -9.63 8.23
CA LEU A 9 3.53 -10.96 8.85
C LEU A 9 3.45 -10.89 10.38
N ASN A 10 4.13 -9.94 11.00
CA ASN A 10 4.05 -9.74 12.46
C ASN A 10 2.65 -9.30 12.93
N GLN A 11 1.91 -8.54 12.12
CA GLN A 11 0.54 -8.10 12.44
C GLN A 11 -0.51 -9.21 12.33
N TYR A 12 -0.17 -10.33 11.69
CA TYR A 12 -1.01 -11.53 11.57
C TYR A 12 -0.47 -12.70 12.41
N SER A 13 0.52 -12.48 13.28
CA SER A 13 1.12 -13.54 14.12
C SER A 13 1.59 -14.76 13.31
N ASN A 14 2.07 -14.52 12.08
CA ASN A 14 2.43 -15.53 11.07
C ASN A 14 1.28 -16.44 10.61
N ASP A 15 0.03 -16.06 10.88
CA ASP A 15 -1.16 -16.71 10.32
C ASP A 15 -1.38 -16.30 8.85
N PHE A 16 -2.32 -16.98 8.19
CA PHE A 16 -2.68 -16.64 6.82
C PHE A 16 -3.31 -15.24 6.72
N LEU A 17 -2.89 -14.50 5.69
CA LEU A 17 -3.35 -13.14 5.41
C LEU A 17 -4.76 -13.10 4.79
N GLY A 18 -5.32 -14.27 4.41
CA GLY A 18 -6.57 -14.32 3.67
C GLY A 18 -6.44 -13.87 2.23
N SER A 19 -7.44 -13.13 1.73
CA SER A 19 -7.44 -12.50 0.41
C SER A 19 -6.75 -11.14 0.46
N LEU A 20 -5.77 -10.92 -0.43
CA LEU A 20 -4.96 -9.72 -0.45
C LEU A 20 -4.99 -9.05 -1.82
N LEU A 21 -5.14 -7.71 -1.82
CA LEU A 21 -4.98 -6.86 -3.00
C LEU A 21 -3.72 -6.00 -2.88
N ASP A 22 -2.81 -6.16 -3.84
CA ASP A 22 -1.58 -5.37 -3.99
C ASP A 22 -1.83 -4.18 -4.91
N LEU A 23 -1.96 -2.99 -4.31
CA LEU A 23 -2.27 -1.73 -4.98
C LEU A 23 -1.00 -1.11 -5.56
N GLY A 24 -0.86 -1.13 -6.89
CA GLY A 24 0.35 -0.74 -7.59
C GLY A 24 1.43 -1.81 -7.44
N CYS A 25 1.11 -3.05 -7.77
CA CYS A 25 1.99 -4.22 -7.56
C CYS A 25 3.31 -4.16 -8.34
N GLY A 26 3.41 -3.29 -9.35
CA GLY A 26 4.60 -3.11 -10.17
C GLY A 26 5.06 -4.43 -10.78
N THR A 27 6.33 -4.75 -10.59
CA THR A 27 6.90 -6.02 -11.06
C THR A 27 6.64 -7.20 -10.10
N GLY A 28 5.85 -7.01 -9.04
CA GLY A 28 5.48 -8.08 -8.09
C GLY A 28 6.52 -8.37 -7.01
N LEU A 29 7.35 -7.40 -6.64
CA LEU A 29 8.38 -7.61 -5.60
C LEU A 29 7.77 -7.81 -4.20
N MET A 30 6.66 -7.12 -3.90
CA MET A 30 5.97 -7.31 -2.63
C MET A 30 5.24 -8.66 -2.61
N GLY A 31 4.60 -9.02 -3.72
CA GLY A 31 3.96 -10.32 -3.88
C GLY A 31 4.90 -11.50 -3.61
N LEU A 32 6.18 -11.43 -4.04
CA LEU A 32 7.17 -12.48 -3.76
C LEU A 32 7.41 -12.71 -2.25
N GLU A 33 7.35 -11.65 -1.44
CA GLU A 33 7.59 -11.74 -0.01
C GLU A 33 6.40 -12.36 0.75
N ILE A 34 5.16 -12.18 0.22
CA ILE A 34 3.93 -12.50 0.97
C ILE A 34 3.06 -13.59 0.35
N CYS A 35 3.27 -14.01 -0.91
CA CYS A 35 2.38 -14.95 -1.62
C CYS A 35 2.16 -16.27 -0.87
N LYS A 36 3.16 -16.77 -0.16
CA LYS A 36 3.07 -18.03 0.60
C LYS A 36 2.13 -17.95 1.82
N PHE A 37 1.77 -16.74 2.23
CA PHE A 37 0.90 -16.47 3.38
C PHE A 37 -0.50 -16.02 2.96
N CYS A 38 -0.77 -15.91 1.65
CA CYS A 38 -2.07 -15.51 1.13
C CYS A 38 -2.87 -16.73 0.67
N ASN A 39 -4.18 -16.72 0.93
CA ASN A 39 -5.10 -17.66 0.30
C ASN A 39 -5.41 -17.24 -1.14
N LYS A 40 -5.44 -15.92 -1.37
CA LYS A 40 -5.64 -15.29 -2.67
C LYS A 40 -4.80 -14.03 -2.74
N LEU A 41 -4.03 -13.86 -3.81
CA LEU A 41 -3.22 -12.68 -4.07
C LEU A 41 -3.58 -12.09 -5.44
N GLU A 42 -4.16 -10.91 -5.45
CA GLU A 42 -4.42 -10.16 -6.66
C GLU A 42 -3.57 -8.89 -6.70
N GLY A 43 -3.20 -8.45 -7.88
CA GLY A 43 -2.41 -7.23 -8.07
C GLY A 43 -3.02 -6.33 -9.13
N ILE A 44 -2.97 -5.02 -8.88
CA ILE A 44 -3.31 -4.01 -9.86
C ILE A 44 -2.12 -3.09 -10.11
N ASP A 45 -1.94 -2.66 -11.34
CA ASP A 45 -0.96 -1.64 -11.70
C ASP A 45 -1.41 -0.90 -12.96
N LEU A 46 -1.05 0.36 -13.09
CA LEU A 46 -1.37 1.17 -14.25
C LEU A 46 -0.52 0.76 -15.48
N SER A 47 0.67 0.23 -15.24
CA SER A 47 1.67 -0.10 -16.26
C SER A 47 1.54 -1.54 -16.76
N ALA A 48 1.11 -1.73 -18.01
CA ALA A 48 1.07 -3.04 -18.65
C ALA A 48 2.44 -3.75 -18.63
N SER A 49 3.53 -3.01 -18.86
CA SER A 49 4.88 -3.58 -18.87
C SER A 49 5.33 -4.08 -17.48
N MET A 50 4.89 -3.43 -16.40
CA MET A 50 5.12 -3.90 -15.04
C MET A 50 4.34 -5.18 -14.76
N LEU A 51 3.08 -5.23 -15.17
CA LEU A 51 2.24 -6.42 -15.02
C LEU A 51 2.79 -7.63 -15.81
N GLU A 52 3.39 -7.41 -16.99
CA GLU A 52 4.08 -8.48 -17.72
C GLU A 52 5.22 -9.07 -16.89
N GLN A 53 6.02 -8.25 -16.25
CA GLN A 53 7.10 -8.69 -15.35
C GLN A 53 6.56 -9.42 -14.11
N ALA A 54 5.42 -8.95 -13.56
CA ALA A 54 4.76 -9.61 -12.44
C ALA A 54 4.23 -10.99 -12.83
N ARG A 55 3.63 -11.14 -14.04
CA ARG A 55 3.13 -12.43 -14.57
C ARG A 55 4.22 -13.49 -14.66
N LEU A 56 5.44 -13.10 -15.04
CA LEU A 56 6.57 -14.04 -15.12
C LEU A 56 6.93 -14.68 -13.78
N LYS A 57 6.52 -14.09 -12.66
CA LYS A 57 6.77 -14.64 -11.32
C LYS A 57 5.77 -15.73 -10.92
N ASN A 58 4.62 -15.79 -11.59
CA ASN A 58 3.59 -16.79 -11.37
C ASN A 58 3.15 -16.93 -9.89
N ILE A 59 2.93 -15.79 -9.24
CA ILE A 59 2.58 -15.70 -7.81
C ILE A 59 1.24 -15.02 -7.55
N TYR A 60 0.67 -14.31 -8.52
CA TYR A 60 -0.63 -13.66 -8.42
C TYR A 60 -1.71 -14.55 -9.05
N ASP A 61 -2.85 -14.67 -8.37
CA ASP A 61 -4.05 -15.33 -8.90
C ASP A 61 -4.67 -14.50 -10.03
N ASN A 62 -4.57 -13.16 -9.92
CA ASN A 62 -5.04 -12.24 -10.94
C ASN A 62 -4.19 -10.97 -10.99
N LEU A 63 -3.96 -10.45 -12.19
CA LEU A 63 -3.24 -9.20 -12.45
C LEU A 63 -4.07 -8.33 -13.40
N ILE A 64 -4.43 -7.14 -12.93
CA ILE A 64 -5.38 -6.25 -13.60
C ILE A 64 -4.70 -4.92 -13.91
N GLN A 65 -4.77 -4.48 -15.15
CA GLN A 65 -4.33 -3.14 -15.52
C GLN A 65 -5.43 -2.14 -15.20
N SER A 66 -5.21 -1.30 -14.19
CA SER A 66 -6.16 -0.26 -13.78
C SER A 66 -5.47 0.82 -12.94
N ASP A 67 -6.05 2.01 -12.93
CA ASP A 67 -5.80 3.00 -11.89
C ASP A 67 -6.39 2.51 -10.56
N ILE A 68 -5.75 2.88 -9.43
CA ILE A 68 -6.16 2.43 -8.09
C ILE A 68 -7.56 2.94 -7.74
N VAL A 69 -7.84 4.23 -7.95
CA VAL A 69 -9.13 4.84 -7.61
C VAL A 69 -10.23 4.30 -8.53
N GLU A 70 -9.93 4.12 -9.81
CA GLU A 70 -10.84 3.51 -10.78
C GLU A 70 -11.20 2.08 -10.38
N TYR A 71 -10.21 1.25 -10.05
CA TYR A 71 -10.45 -0.12 -9.61
C TYR A 71 -11.27 -0.17 -8.33
N LEU A 72 -10.86 0.57 -7.29
CA LEU A 72 -11.56 0.60 -6.01
C LEU A 72 -13.00 1.12 -6.15
N SER A 73 -13.29 1.98 -7.14
CA SER A 73 -14.62 2.51 -7.40
C SER A 73 -15.56 1.54 -8.11
N ASN A 74 -15.03 0.63 -8.93
CA ASN A 74 -15.84 -0.19 -9.84
C ASN A 74 -15.85 -1.68 -9.47
N ALA A 75 -14.75 -2.21 -8.91
CA ALA A 75 -14.66 -3.61 -8.53
C ALA A 75 -15.49 -3.95 -7.29
N GLU A 76 -15.88 -5.21 -7.15
CA GLU A 76 -16.33 -5.75 -5.87
C GLU A 76 -15.14 -6.01 -4.96
N LEU A 77 -15.11 -5.35 -3.82
CA LEU A 77 -14.03 -5.47 -2.85
C LEU A 77 -14.42 -6.44 -1.73
N ASP A 78 -13.65 -7.52 -1.59
CA ASP A 78 -13.84 -8.51 -0.54
C ASP A 78 -12.48 -9.05 -0.10
N TYR A 79 -11.64 -8.15 0.43
CA TYR A 79 -10.26 -8.45 0.81
C TYR A 79 -10.06 -8.33 2.32
N ASP A 80 -9.25 -9.24 2.87
CA ASP A 80 -8.81 -9.19 4.26
C ASP A 80 -7.64 -8.21 4.44
N CYS A 81 -6.90 -7.96 3.34
CA CYS A 81 -5.71 -7.13 3.37
C CYS A 81 -5.54 -6.33 2.07
N PHE A 82 -5.20 -5.05 2.21
CA PHE A 82 -4.71 -4.19 1.14
C PHE A 82 -3.26 -3.84 1.44
N ILE A 83 -2.42 -3.84 0.41
CA ILE A 83 -1.03 -3.44 0.54
C ILE A 83 -0.64 -2.48 -0.58
N SER A 84 0.23 -1.49 -0.29
CA SER A 84 0.73 -0.55 -1.28
C SER A 84 2.17 -0.17 -0.96
N THR A 85 3.11 -0.61 -1.79
CA THR A 85 4.55 -0.41 -1.57
C THR A 85 5.14 0.51 -2.63
N ASP A 86 5.67 1.66 -2.21
CA ASP A 86 6.30 2.67 -3.08
C ASP A 86 5.37 3.25 -4.17
N VAL A 87 4.05 3.30 -3.91
CA VAL A 87 3.03 3.78 -4.85
C VAL A 87 2.44 5.11 -4.40
N PHE A 88 2.08 5.26 -3.11
CA PHE A 88 1.46 6.49 -2.60
C PHE A 88 2.36 7.72 -2.71
N ILE A 89 3.65 7.52 -2.95
CA ILE A 89 4.58 8.59 -3.32
C ILE A 89 4.25 9.27 -4.66
N TYR A 90 3.42 8.65 -5.50
CA TYR A 90 2.92 9.24 -6.76
C TYR A 90 1.52 9.83 -6.61
N VAL A 91 0.89 9.64 -5.44
CA VAL A 91 -0.44 10.14 -5.12
C VAL A 91 -0.32 11.15 -3.98
N GLY A 92 -0.75 12.39 -4.21
CA GLY A 92 -0.70 13.43 -3.18
C GLY A 92 -1.83 13.27 -2.17
N GLU A 93 -3.07 13.37 -2.66
CA GLU A 93 -4.28 13.24 -1.86
C GLU A 93 -4.69 11.76 -1.78
N LEU A 94 -4.82 11.22 -0.56
CA LEU A 94 -5.14 9.82 -0.32
C LEU A 94 -6.58 9.58 0.17
N SER A 95 -7.37 10.62 0.35
CA SER A 95 -8.73 10.51 0.93
C SER A 95 -9.64 9.59 0.13
N ASP A 96 -9.62 9.66 -1.21
CA ASP A 96 -10.45 8.79 -2.05
C ASP A 96 -10.11 7.30 -1.84
N ILE A 97 -8.82 6.96 -1.72
CA ILE A 97 -8.38 5.59 -1.49
C ILE A 97 -8.89 5.09 -0.13
N PHE A 98 -8.72 5.90 0.93
CA PHE A 98 -9.20 5.56 2.27
C PHE A 98 -10.71 5.41 2.29
N GLN A 99 -11.44 6.37 1.71
CA GLN A 99 -12.89 6.35 1.62
C GLN A 99 -13.40 5.11 0.90
N LEU A 100 -12.84 4.80 -0.28
CA LEU A 100 -13.27 3.67 -1.11
C LEU A 100 -13.00 2.33 -0.43
N ILE A 101 -11.81 2.12 0.14
CA ILE A 101 -11.51 0.92 0.90
C ILE A 101 -12.52 0.76 2.05
N LYS A 102 -12.73 1.80 2.85
CA LYS A 102 -13.61 1.74 4.02
C LYS A 102 -15.07 1.52 3.67
N SER A 103 -15.58 2.19 2.63
CA SER A 103 -17.00 2.16 2.29
C SER A 103 -17.39 0.99 1.40
N ARG A 104 -16.47 0.45 0.61
CA ARG A 104 -16.78 -0.54 -0.43
C ARG A 104 -16.29 -1.95 -0.10
N ASN A 105 -15.27 -2.11 0.75
CA ASN A 105 -14.84 -3.44 1.13
C ASN A 105 -15.90 -4.12 2.01
N LYS A 106 -16.26 -5.36 1.68
CA LYS A 106 -17.37 -6.10 2.32
C LYS A 106 -17.06 -6.54 3.75
N ARG A 107 -15.79 -6.59 4.11
CA ARG A 107 -15.30 -7.02 5.44
C ARG A 107 -14.36 -5.99 6.06
N SER A 108 -14.19 -6.04 7.36
CA SER A 108 -13.09 -5.34 8.02
C SER A 108 -11.77 -6.00 7.66
N GLY A 109 -10.71 -5.21 7.63
CA GLY A 109 -9.42 -5.69 7.19
C GLY A 109 -8.27 -4.78 7.63
N LYS A 110 -7.14 -4.94 6.96
CA LYS A 110 -5.95 -4.14 7.21
C LYS A 110 -5.45 -3.49 5.93
N LEU A 111 -4.89 -2.28 6.08
CA LEU A 111 -4.20 -1.55 5.01
C LEU A 111 -2.76 -1.31 5.43
N PHE A 112 -1.81 -1.82 4.65
CA PHE A 112 -0.38 -1.62 4.83
C PHE A 112 0.18 -0.79 3.68
N PHE A 113 0.97 0.23 3.98
CA PHE A 113 1.56 1.02 2.91
C PHE A 113 2.83 1.76 3.34
N SER A 114 3.57 2.21 2.33
CA SER A 114 4.72 3.08 2.49
C SER A 114 4.48 4.45 1.86
N THR A 115 5.07 5.50 2.45
CA THR A 115 5.13 6.86 1.90
C THR A 115 6.55 7.38 1.98
N GLU A 116 6.92 8.43 1.21
CA GLU A 116 8.00 9.31 1.64
C GLU A 116 7.49 10.14 2.84
N HIS A 117 8.31 10.22 3.90
CA HIS A 117 7.92 10.90 5.13
C HIS A 117 8.35 12.37 5.13
N THR A 118 7.52 13.22 5.74
CA THR A 118 7.85 14.62 6.03
C THR A 118 7.32 15.02 7.41
N GLU A 119 8.08 15.85 8.13
CA GLU A 119 7.62 16.49 9.37
C GLU A 119 6.69 17.69 9.10
N LYS A 120 6.67 18.21 7.88
CA LYS A 120 5.80 19.31 7.50
C LYS A 120 4.37 18.79 7.33
N ASP A 121 3.42 19.40 8.02
CA ASP A 121 2.02 18.97 8.01
C ASP A 121 1.40 18.89 6.61
N GLY A 122 0.54 17.88 6.38
CA GLY A 122 -0.09 17.61 5.09
C GLY A 122 0.74 16.70 4.18
N PHE A 123 0.55 16.87 2.87
CA PHE A 123 1.34 16.21 1.83
C PHE A 123 1.96 17.24 0.90
N HIS A 124 3.14 16.96 0.38
CA HIS A 124 3.92 17.94 -0.39
C HIS A 124 4.60 17.30 -1.59
N LEU A 125 4.42 17.92 -2.76
CA LEU A 125 5.16 17.57 -3.97
C LEU A 125 6.63 17.98 -3.80
N GLN A 126 7.52 17.01 -3.90
CA GLN A 126 8.96 17.21 -3.83
C GLN A 126 9.56 17.53 -5.20
N LYS A 127 10.76 18.08 -5.21
CA LYS A 127 11.51 18.35 -6.47
C LYS A 127 11.78 17.10 -7.32
N THR A 128 11.66 15.93 -6.72
CA THR A 128 11.78 14.62 -7.38
C THR A 128 10.55 14.22 -8.19
N GLY A 129 9.46 15.00 -8.14
CA GLY A 129 8.16 14.66 -8.72
C GLY A 129 7.36 13.65 -7.88
N ARG A 130 7.77 13.39 -6.65
CA ARG A 130 7.10 12.49 -5.71
C ARG A 130 6.49 13.27 -4.56
N TYR A 131 5.44 12.73 -3.96
CA TYR A 131 4.82 13.29 -2.76
C TYR A 131 5.40 12.69 -1.51
N SER A 132 5.61 13.53 -0.49
CA SER A 132 5.86 13.11 0.89
C SER A 132 4.62 13.41 1.74
N HIS A 133 4.35 12.54 2.72
CA HIS A 133 3.17 12.64 3.59
C HIS A 133 3.61 12.71 5.05
N SER A 134 2.98 13.58 5.83
CA SER A 134 3.22 13.66 7.26
C SER A 134 2.43 12.58 8.01
N LYS A 135 2.92 12.22 9.20
CA LYS A 135 2.16 11.35 10.10
C LYS A 135 0.82 11.98 10.52
N SER A 136 0.78 13.29 10.72
CA SER A 136 -0.44 14.02 11.09
C SER A 136 -1.49 13.95 9.98
N TYR A 137 -1.10 14.07 8.71
CA TYR A 137 -2.01 13.91 7.58
C TYR A 137 -2.65 12.51 7.56
N ILE A 138 -1.84 11.46 7.69
CA ILE A 138 -2.36 10.09 7.73
C ILE A 138 -3.25 9.87 8.96
N ALA A 139 -2.89 10.43 10.12
CA ALA A 139 -3.71 10.33 11.33
C ALA A 139 -5.08 11.04 11.17
N ASN A 140 -5.13 12.16 10.45
CA ASN A 140 -6.38 12.87 10.14
C ASN A 140 -7.27 12.02 9.21
N LEU A 141 -6.72 11.41 8.16
CA LEU A 141 -7.47 10.47 7.30
C LEU A 141 -7.99 9.27 8.12
N CYS A 142 -7.17 8.72 9.01
CA CYS A 142 -7.60 7.63 9.88
C CYS A 142 -8.79 8.04 10.76
N LYS A 143 -8.76 9.25 11.34
CA LYS A 143 -9.86 9.77 12.15
C LYS A 143 -11.12 9.97 11.31
N GLU A 144 -10.99 10.55 10.12
CA GLU A 144 -12.11 10.86 9.21
C GLU A 144 -12.80 9.57 8.72
N PHE A 145 -12.03 8.62 8.23
CA PHE A 145 -12.55 7.38 7.63
C PHE A 145 -12.60 6.20 8.59
N LYS A 146 -12.38 6.42 9.89
CA LYS A 146 -12.49 5.39 10.97
C LYS A 146 -11.52 4.22 10.76
N PHE A 147 -10.27 4.53 10.43
CA PHE A 147 -9.16 3.61 10.53
C PHE A 147 -8.45 3.77 11.87
N THR A 148 -7.75 2.72 12.30
CA THR A 148 -6.90 2.75 13.50
C THR A 148 -5.47 2.40 13.12
N ILE A 149 -4.51 3.26 13.49
CA ILE A 149 -3.08 2.99 13.27
C ILE A 149 -2.64 1.94 14.27
N SER A 150 -2.29 0.73 13.79
CA SER A 150 -1.74 -0.35 14.60
C SER A 150 -0.21 -0.38 14.58
N HIS A 151 0.41 0.19 13.53
CA HIS A 151 1.86 0.36 13.45
C HIS A 151 2.22 1.61 12.64
N PHE A 152 3.25 2.31 13.11
CA PHE A 152 3.93 3.36 12.37
C PHE A 152 5.42 3.31 12.69
N SER A 153 6.25 3.34 11.66
CA SER A 153 7.71 3.47 11.82
C SER A 153 8.31 4.33 10.71
N ILE A 154 9.40 5.01 11.03
CA ILE A 154 10.19 5.77 10.07
C ILE A 154 11.42 4.96 9.72
N ILE A 155 11.68 4.81 8.43
CA ILE A 155 12.84 4.08 7.90
C ILE A 155 13.61 4.91 6.88
N ASN A 156 14.87 4.55 6.64
CA ASN A 156 15.63 5.05 5.52
C ASN A 156 15.27 4.25 4.26
N LEU A 157 14.50 4.84 3.33
CA LEU A 157 14.06 4.19 2.09
C LEU A 157 15.20 4.01 1.10
N ARG A 158 15.87 5.10 0.76
CA ARG A 158 16.95 5.13 -0.24
C ARG A 158 17.83 6.37 -0.06
N LYS A 159 19.00 6.36 -0.68
CA LYS A 159 19.83 7.56 -0.85
C LYS A 159 19.46 8.28 -2.13
N ASP A 160 19.29 9.60 -2.05
CA ASP A 160 19.22 10.50 -3.19
C ASP A 160 20.23 11.63 -2.99
N LYS A 161 21.14 11.83 -3.98
CA LYS A 161 22.20 12.83 -3.91
C LYS A 161 22.97 12.85 -2.57
N GLY A 162 23.27 11.67 -2.03
CA GLY A 162 24.02 11.50 -0.79
C GLY A 162 23.25 11.67 0.53
N LYS A 163 21.95 12.04 0.46
CA LYS A 163 21.06 12.11 1.63
C LYS A 163 20.10 10.94 1.65
N PHE A 164 19.79 10.43 2.85
CA PHE A 164 18.72 9.46 3.00
C PHE A 164 17.36 10.12 2.84
N ILE A 165 16.52 9.54 1.98
CA ILE A 165 15.08 9.83 1.95
C ILE A 165 14.43 8.94 3.01
N THR A 166 13.74 9.56 3.94
CA THR A 166 12.99 8.87 4.98
C THR A 166 11.62 8.45 4.46
N GLY A 167 11.17 7.27 4.86
CA GLY A 167 9.84 6.77 4.58
C GLY A 167 9.06 6.48 5.83
N GLY A 168 7.74 6.66 5.76
CA GLY A 168 6.80 6.18 6.75
C GLY A 168 6.24 4.82 6.33
N LEU A 169 6.28 3.84 7.23
CA LEU A 169 5.60 2.56 7.07
C LEU A 169 4.41 2.51 8.01
N TYR A 170 3.26 2.18 7.47
CA TYR A 170 1.99 2.19 8.19
C TYR A 170 1.31 0.83 8.13
N ALA A 171 0.70 0.41 9.25
CA ALA A 171 -0.31 -0.63 9.31
C ALA A 171 -1.57 -0.05 9.96
N LEU A 172 -2.69 -0.16 9.27
CA LEU A 172 -3.98 0.36 9.69
C LEU A 172 -5.00 -0.78 9.75
N ASN A 173 -5.90 -0.73 10.74
CA ASN A 173 -7.10 -1.58 10.77
C ASN A 173 -8.32 -0.74 10.37
N PHE A 174 -9.31 -1.34 9.67
CA PHE A 174 -10.55 -0.66 9.27
C PHE A 174 -11.78 -1.57 9.39
#